data_6ab3f01f25823ab8a609ca9f71d91d10
#
_entry.id   6ab3f01f25823ab8a609ca9f71d91d10
#
_cell.length_a   1.000
_cell.length_b   1.000
_cell.length_c   1.000
_cell.angle_alpha   90.00
_cell.angle_beta   90.00
_cell.angle_gamma   90.00
#
_symmetry.space_group_name_H-M   'P 1'
#
loop_
_entity.id
_entity.type
_entity.pdbx_description
1 polymer ?
#
loop_
_entity_poly.entity_id
_entity_poly.type
_entity_poly.pdbx_seq_one_letter_code
_entity_poly.pdbx_strand_id
1 'polypeptide(L)'
;MGILTADMKRVVEQQRLGFVATVCPDGTPNLSPKGTTAVWDNDHLIFANIRSPGTLANLRGNAHVEVNVVDPFVRKGYRFKGVASIVESGPLYDQLLAFYRERGSQHAIREIVMIQVLTAQPVDSPAYDLGLTEEEVRHRMERYFQSLRTGSKRSQTGE
;
A
#
# COMPACT_ATOMS: atom_id res chain seq x y z
N MET A 1 -12.78 3.51 -18.97
CA MET A 1 -13.01 3.46 -17.50
C MET A 1 -11.88 2.58 -16.95
N GLY A 2 -11.07 3.09 -16.03
CA GLY A 2 -9.92 2.34 -15.52
C GLY A 2 -10.31 1.33 -14.42
N ILE A 3 -9.34 0.53 -13.98
CA ILE A 3 -9.52 -0.50 -12.94
C ILE A 3 -9.73 0.12 -11.56
N LEU A 4 -9.05 1.24 -11.26
CA LEU A 4 -9.08 1.88 -9.96
C LEU A 4 -10.37 2.68 -9.78
N THR A 5 -11.28 2.16 -8.96
CA THR A 5 -12.51 2.88 -8.57
C THR A 5 -12.21 4.09 -7.69
N ALA A 6 -13.17 4.97 -7.52
CA ALA A 6 -13.03 6.14 -6.64
C ALA A 6 -12.70 5.73 -5.19
N ASP A 7 -13.29 4.67 -4.69
CA ASP A 7 -13.04 4.18 -3.33
C ASP A 7 -11.64 3.56 -3.18
N MET A 8 -11.16 2.79 -4.17
CA MET A 8 -9.79 2.28 -4.19
C MET A 8 -8.77 3.41 -4.12
N LYS A 9 -8.96 4.44 -4.94
CA LYS A 9 -8.10 5.64 -4.93
C LYS A 9 -8.13 6.35 -3.60
N ARG A 10 -9.31 6.54 -3.01
CA ARG A 10 -9.48 7.15 -1.69
C ARG A 10 -8.69 6.38 -0.63
N VAL A 11 -8.81 5.06 -0.57
CA VAL A 11 -8.10 4.22 0.41
C VAL A 11 -6.58 4.35 0.23
N VAL A 12 -6.07 4.26 -0.99
CA VAL A 12 -4.62 4.41 -1.26
C VAL A 12 -4.12 5.78 -0.83
N GLU A 13 -4.84 6.85 -1.18
CA GLU A 13 -4.43 8.23 -0.87
C GLU A 13 -4.53 8.57 0.63
N GLN A 14 -5.47 7.97 1.33
CA GLN A 14 -5.61 8.17 2.79
C GLN A 14 -4.56 7.40 3.58
N GLN A 15 -4.30 6.15 3.21
CA GLN A 15 -3.38 5.29 3.96
C GLN A 15 -1.90 5.58 3.63
N ARG A 16 -1.58 5.87 2.36
CA ARG A 16 -0.21 6.16 1.89
C ARG A 16 0.83 5.10 2.24
N LEU A 17 0.40 3.91 2.63
CA LEU A 17 1.24 2.78 3.01
C LEU A 17 0.77 1.54 2.26
N GLY A 18 1.56 1.12 1.30
CA GLY A 18 1.36 -0.13 0.58
C GLY A 18 2.35 -1.19 1.06
N PHE A 19 1.85 -2.40 1.32
CA PHE A 19 2.69 -3.57 1.52
C PHE A 19 2.91 -4.24 0.18
N VAL A 20 4.11 -4.12 -0.35
CA VAL A 20 4.47 -4.54 -1.71
C VAL A 20 5.17 -5.89 -1.66
N ALA A 21 4.54 -6.91 -2.26
CA ALA A 21 5.08 -8.24 -2.43
C ALA A 21 5.76 -8.37 -3.79
N THR A 22 6.98 -8.90 -3.80
CA THR A 22 7.76 -9.23 -4.99
C THR A 22 8.33 -10.64 -4.87
N VAL A 23 8.83 -11.19 -5.96
CA VAL A 23 9.38 -12.55 -6.02
C VAL A 23 10.90 -12.49 -6.05
N CYS A 24 11.55 -13.14 -5.09
CA CYS A 24 13.01 -13.28 -5.06
C CYS A 24 13.50 -14.23 -6.18
N PRO A 25 14.82 -14.17 -6.55
CA PRO A 25 15.37 -15.06 -7.58
C PRO A 25 15.21 -16.56 -7.27
N ASP A 26 15.15 -16.94 -5.99
CA ASP A 26 14.93 -18.32 -5.54
C ASP A 26 13.42 -18.70 -5.48
N GLY A 27 12.52 -17.82 -5.92
CA GLY A 27 11.09 -18.04 -5.92
C GLY A 27 10.40 -17.73 -4.59
N THR A 28 11.15 -17.37 -3.55
CA THR A 28 10.55 -16.98 -2.27
C THR A 28 9.91 -15.59 -2.33
N PRO A 29 8.84 -15.32 -1.57
CA PRO A 29 8.25 -13.99 -1.52
C PRO A 29 9.11 -13.01 -0.71
N ASN A 30 9.10 -11.75 -1.14
CA ASN A 30 9.61 -10.63 -0.37
C ASN A 30 8.48 -9.62 -0.17
N LEU A 31 8.27 -9.17 1.05
CA LEU A 31 7.27 -8.18 1.41
C LEU A 31 7.93 -6.94 2.01
N SER A 32 7.60 -5.77 1.48
CA SER A 32 8.20 -4.51 1.92
C SER A 32 7.15 -3.41 2.03
N PRO A 33 7.06 -2.70 3.18
CA PRO A 33 6.20 -1.53 3.31
C PRO A 33 6.75 -0.36 2.49
N LYS A 34 5.87 0.34 1.78
CA LYS A 34 6.19 1.51 0.95
C LYS A 34 5.31 2.68 1.35
N GLY A 35 5.85 3.58 2.17
CA GLY A 35 5.18 4.80 2.64
C GLY A 35 4.98 5.86 1.55
N THR A 36 5.47 5.62 0.34
CA THR A 36 5.31 6.51 -0.81
C THR A 36 4.28 5.99 -1.82
N THR A 37 3.53 4.95 -1.46
CA THR A 37 2.48 4.41 -2.33
C THR A 37 1.41 5.46 -2.60
N ALA A 38 1.11 5.67 -3.88
CA ALA A 38 0.15 6.66 -4.35
C ALA A 38 -0.56 6.21 -5.63
N VAL A 39 -1.66 6.88 -5.93
CA VAL A 39 -2.35 6.73 -7.22
C VAL A 39 -1.71 7.66 -8.24
N TRP A 40 -1.38 7.14 -9.43
CA TRP A 40 -0.93 7.95 -10.55
C TRP A 40 -2.08 8.35 -11.47
N ASP A 41 -2.85 7.36 -11.89
CA ASP A 41 -4.01 7.56 -12.77
C ASP A 41 -5.13 6.52 -12.51
N ASN A 42 -5.94 6.22 -13.51
CA ASN A 42 -7.06 5.30 -13.38
C ASN A 42 -6.65 3.82 -13.36
N ASP A 43 -5.41 3.50 -13.75
CA ASP A 43 -4.92 2.14 -13.93
C ASP A 43 -3.57 1.89 -13.25
N HIS A 44 -2.92 2.95 -12.73
CA HIS A 44 -1.58 2.82 -12.21
C HIS A 44 -1.45 3.30 -10.76
N LEU A 45 -0.73 2.48 -9.99
CA LEU A 45 -0.17 2.85 -8.70
C LEU A 45 1.33 3.14 -8.87
N ILE A 46 1.88 3.99 -7.99
CA ILE A 46 3.31 4.29 -7.96
C ILE A 46 3.86 4.19 -6.54
N PHE A 47 5.16 3.92 -6.43
CA PHE A 47 5.93 4.19 -5.22
C PHE A 47 7.35 4.61 -5.55
N ALA A 48 7.92 5.51 -4.75
CA ALA A 48 9.31 5.92 -4.86
C ALA A 48 10.22 4.91 -4.12
N ASN A 49 11.31 4.51 -4.77
CA ASN A 49 12.35 3.73 -4.10
C ASN A 49 13.29 4.66 -3.32
N ILE A 50 13.28 4.52 -2.00
CA ILE A 50 14.16 5.30 -1.13
C ILE A 50 15.24 4.41 -0.52
N ARG A 51 14.85 3.22 -0.01
CA ARG A 51 15.75 2.30 0.70
C ARG A 51 15.41 0.82 0.46
N SER A 52 15.13 0.43 -0.76
CA SER A 52 14.66 -0.94 -1.04
C SER A 52 15.34 -1.55 -2.27
N PRO A 53 16.69 -1.73 -2.23
CA PRO A 53 17.41 -2.29 -3.37
C PRO A 53 16.95 -3.71 -3.70
N GLY A 54 16.55 -4.50 -2.70
CA GLY A 54 16.04 -5.86 -2.92
C GLY A 54 14.72 -5.88 -3.67
N THR A 55 13.79 -4.95 -3.37
CA THR A 55 12.52 -4.84 -4.12
C THR A 55 12.80 -4.56 -5.60
N LEU A 56 13.69 -3.61 -5.91
CA LEU A 56 14.03 -3.30 -7.30
C LEU A 56 14.75 -4.46 -8.01
N ALA A 57 15.68 -5.12 -7.34
CA ALA A 57 16.37 -6.29 -7.88
C ALA A 57 15.36 -7.39 -8.25
N ASN A 58 14.39 -7.67 -7.38
CA ASN A 58 13.31 -8.62 -7.63
C ASN A 58 12.48 -8.20 -8.84
N LEU A 59 12.08 -6.94 -8.92
CA LEU A 59 11.24 -6.43 -10.03
C LEU A 59 11.97 -6.43 -11.38
N ARG A 60 13.29 -6.27 -11.39
CA ARG A 60 14.09 -6.42 -12.62
C ARG A 60 14.12 -7.87 -13.10
N GLY A 61 14.10 -8.84 -12.19
CA GLY A 61 14.03 -10.27 -12.53
C GLY A 61 12.63 -10.80 -12.80
N ASN A 62 11.63 -10.28 -12.07
CA ASN A 62 10.23 -10.64 -12.21
C ASN A 62 9.35 -9.42 -11.91
N ALA A 63 8.74 -8.87 -12.94
CA ALA A 63 7.96 -7.64 -12.85
C ALA A 63 6.58 -7.82 -12.17
N HIS A 64 6.15 -9.03 -11.85
CA HIS A 64 4.88 -9.27 -11.17
C HIS A 64 4.94 -8.79 -9.72
N VAL A 65 3.89 -8.10 -9.31
CA VAL A 65 3.81 -7.45 -8.02
C VAL A 65 2.39 -7.55 -7.45
N GLU A 66 2.31 -7.64 -6.15
CA GLU A 66 1.04 -7.48 -5.42
C GLU A 66 1.20 -6.42 -4.35
N VAL A 67 0.19 -5.56 -4.22
CA VAL A 67 0.17 -4.48 -3.22
C VAL A 67 -1.09 -4.59 -2.38
N ASN A 68 -0.94 -4.61 -1.06
CA ASN A 68 -2.04 -4.46 -0.12
C ASN A 68 -2.03 -3.07 0.50
N VAL A 69 -3.19 -2.41 0.49
CA VAL A 69 -3.44 -1.16 1.20
C VAL A 69 -4.68 -1.34 2.05
N VAL A 70 -4.53 -1.20 3.36
CA VAL A 70 -5.60 -1.47 4.32
C VAL A 70 -5.74 -0.30 5.29
N ASP A 71 -6.97 0.13 5.54
CA ASP A 71 -7.29 1.03 6.65
C ASP A 71 -7.33 0.21 7.96
N PRO A 72 -6.40 0.42 8.90
CA PRO A 72 -6.33 -0.35 10.13
C PRO A 72 -7.47 -0.07 11.10
N PHE A 73 -8.17 1.06 10.95
CA PHE A 73 -9.29 1.43 11.83
C PHE A 73 -10.58 0.70 11.46
N VAL A 74 -10.83 0.51 10.18
CA VAL A 74 -12.01 -0.24 9.72
C VAL A 74 -11.66 -1.65 9.28
N ARG A 75 -10.38 -1.98 9.16
CA ARG A 75 -9.89 -3.27 8.70
C ARG A 75 -10.46 -3.69 7.34
N LYS A 76 -10.55 -2.71 6.46
CA LYS A 76 -10.92 -2.85 5.06
C LYS A 76 -9.86 -2.24 4.17
N GLY A 77 -9.73 -2.77 2.97
CA GLY A 77 -8.80 -2.25 1.98
C GLY A 77 -8.88 -2.99 0.68
N TYR A 78 -7.79 -2.96 -0.04
CA TYR A 78 -7.70 -3.56 -1.37
C TYR A 78 -6.38 -4.26 -1.58
N ARG A 79 -6.44 -5.33 -2.38
CA ARG A 79 -5.32 -6.05 -2.95
C ARG A 79 -5.26 -5.74 -4.43
N PHE A 80 -4.12 -5.24 -4.88
CA PHE A 80 -3.87 -4.91 -6.27
C PHE A 80 -2.79 -5.85 -6.82
N LYS A 81 -3.09 -6.56 -7.90
CA LYS A 81 -2.08 -7.33 -8.65
C LYS A 81 -1.76 -6.60 -9.94
N GLY A 82 -0.50 -6.60 -10.31
CA GLY A 82 -0.07 -5.90 -11.49
C GLY A 82 1.31 -6.27 -11.97
N VAL A 83 1.75 -5.49 -12.95
CA VAL A 83 3.10 -5.57 -13.53
C VAL A 83 3.78 -4.23 -13.31
N ALA A 84 4.99 -4.29 -12.75
CA ALA A 84 5.79 -3.11 -12.44
C ALA A 84 6.76 -2.76 -13.55
N SER A 85 6.97 -1.47 -13.76
CA SER A 85 8.08 -0.91 -14.51
C SER A 85 8.89 0.04 -13.61
N ILE A 86 10.19 0.08 -13.81
CA ILE A 86 11.09 0.96 -13.07
C ILE A 86 11.41 2.15 -13.95
N VAL A 87 11.09 3.35 -13.47
CA VAL A 87 11.28 4.61 -14.19
C VAL A 87 12.45 5.36 -13.53
N GLU A 88 13.54 5.54 -14.27
CA GLU A 88 14.81 6.08 -13.77
C GLU A 88 15.20 7.41 -14.44
N SER A 89 14.62 7.71 -15.61
CA SER A 89 14.93 8.92 -16.40
C SER A 89 13.86 9.24 -17.42
N GLY A 90 13.98 10.40 -18.04
CA GLY A 90 13.12 10.86 -19.13
C GLY A 90 11.87 11.59 -18.65
N PRO A 91 11.01 12.05 -19.58
CA PRO A 91 9.88 12.93 -19.28
C PRO A 91 8.90 12.36 -18.25
N LEU A 92 8.66 11.05 -18.28
CA LEU A 92 7.80 10.39 -17.30
C LEU A 92 8.42 10.43 -15.91
N TYR A 93 9.73 10.16 -15.79
CA TYR A 93 10.43 10.26 -14.51
C TYR A 93 10.33 11.67 -13.94
N ASP A 94 10.51 12.69 -14.78
CA ASP A 94 10.45 14.10 -14.36
C ASP A 94 9.05 14.44 -13.82
N GLN A 95 7.99 13.97 -14.46
CA GLN A 95 6.60 14.14 -14.00
C GLN A 95 6.35 13.43 -12.67
N LEU A 96 6.79 12.19 -12.54
CA LEU A 96 6.64 11.41 -11.31
C LEU A 96 7.44 12.01 -10.15
N LEU A 97 8.64 12.51 -10.43
CA LEU A 97 9.46 13.19 -9.44
C LEU A 97 8.79 14.49 -8.97
N ALA A 98 8.27 15.30 -9.90
CA ALA A 98 7.51 16.51 -9.59
C ALA A 98 6.30 16.19 -8.70
N PHE A 99 5.54 15.15 -9.00
CA PHE A 99 4.43 14.68 -8.18
C PHE A 99 4.83 14.41 -6.71
N TYR A 100 5.98 13.77 -6.48
CA TYR A 100 6.46 13.55 -5.11
C TYR A 100 6.98 14.83 -4.45
N ARG A 101 7.60 15.74 -5.21
CA ARG A 101 8.07 17.03 -4.71
C ARG A 101 6.91 17.93 -4.27
N GLU A 102 5.84 18.00 -5.05
CA GLU A 102 4.62 18.75 -4.72
C GLU A 102 3.94 18.20 -3.45
N ARG A 103 4.10 16.91 -3.18
CA ARG A 103 3.63 16.25 -1.93
C ARG A 103 4.60 16.40 -0.74
N GLY A 104 5.65 17.19 -0.88
CA GLY A 104 6.59 17.52 0.19
C GLY A 104 7.72 16.53 0.39
N SER A 105 7.94 15.57 -0.51
CA SER A 105 9.07 14.65 -0.40
C SER A 105 10.40 15.38 -0.63
N GLN A 106 11.33 15.26 0.32
CA GLN A 106 12.69 15.80 0.23
C GLN A 106 13.75 14.71 0.02
N HIS A 107 13.33 13.43 -0.05
CA HIS A 107 14.25 12.32 -0.25
C HIS A 107 14.90 12.37 -1.64
N ALA A 108 16.13 11.88 -1.73
CA ALA A 108 16.75 11.60 -3.02
C ALA A 108 16.04 10.38 -3.64
N ILE A 109 15.19 10.64 -4.62
CA ILE A 109 14.47 9.61 -5.37
C ILE A 109 15.25 9.39 -6.67
N ARG A 110 15.75 8.19 -6.88
CA ARG A 110 16.48 7.81 -8.10
C ARG A 110 15.62 6.97 -9.02
N GLU A 111 14.82 6.10 -8.43
CA GLU A 111 13.92 5.22 -9.17
C GLU A 111 12.51 5.34 -8.61
N ILE A 112 11.54 5.33 -9.51
CA ILE A 112 10.13 5.27 -9.18
C ILE A 112 9.56 4.03 -9.85
N VAL A 113 8.84 3.24 -9.08
CA VAL A 113 8.14 2.05 -9.61
C VAL A 113 6.73 2.46 -9.98
N MET A 114 6.37 2.21 -11.23
CA MET A 114 5.01 2.34 -11.74
C MET A 114 4.43 0.95 -11.89
N ILE A 115 3.24 0.73 -11.34
CA ILE A 115 2.54 -0.55 -11.35
C ILE A 115 1.28 -0.39 -12.20
N GLN A 116 1.24 -1.05 -13.35
CA GLN A 116 0.00 -1.24 -14.07
C GLN A 116 -0.85 -2.27 -13.33
N VAL A 117 -1.97 -1.84 -12.77
CA VAL A 117 -2.90 -2.71 -12.05
C VAL A 117 -3.69 -3.54 -13.06
N LEU A 118 -3.63 -4.84 -12.91
CA LEU A 118 -4.35 -5.80 -13.77
C LEU A 118 -5.63 -6.30 -13.11
N THR A 119 -5.59 -6.50 -11.78
CA THR A 119 -6.76 -6.88 -10.98
C THR A 119 -6.74 -6.20 -9.63
N ALA A 120 -7.92 -5.90 -9.11
CA ALA A 120 -8.09 -5.37 -7.77
C ALA A 120 -9.21 -6.12 -7.05
N GLN A 121 -9.01 -6.45 -5.79
CA GLN A 121 -9.97 -7.18 -4.95
C GLN A 121 -10.08 -6.53 -3.58
N PRO A 122 -11.28 -6.48 -2.98
CA PRO A 122 -11.45 -6.03 -1.60
C PRO A 122 -10.75 -6.99 -0.63
N VAL A 123 -10.32 -6.43 0.49
CA VAL A 123 -9.78 -7.17 1.64
C VAL A 123 -10.55 -6.68 2.87
N ASP A 124 -11.34 -7.57 3.45
CA ASP A 124 -12.20 -7.26 4.59
C ASP A 124 -11.86 -8.16 5.79
N SER A 125 -12.07 -7.62 6.98
CA SER A 125 -11.94 -8.40 8.21
C SER A 125 -13.09 -9.39 8.36
N PRO A 126 -12.85 -10.62 8.86
CA PRO A 126 -13.91 -11.57 9.24
C PRO A 126 -14.92 -11.01 10.27
N ALA A 127 -14.60 -9.91 10.94
CA ALA A 127 -15.53 -9.23 11.83
C ALA A 127 -16.84 -8.84 11.14
N TYR A 128 -16.78 -8.56 9.84
CA TYR A 128 -17.97 -8.22 9.03
C TYR A 128 -18.86 -9.43 8.77
N ASP A 129 -18.31 -10.63 8.71
CA ASP A 129 -19.07 -11.89 8.61
C ASP A 129 -19.92 -12.16 9.87
N LEU A 130 -19.52 -11.57 11.00
CA LEU A 130 -20.26 -11.62 12.26
C LEU A 130 -21.33 -10.52 12.39
N GLY A 131 -21.57 -9.75 11.33
CA GLY A 131 -22.58 -8.70 11.28
C GLY A 131 -22.19 -7.37 11.91
N LEU A 132 -20.88 -7.18 12.26
CA LEU A 132 -20.41 -5.89 12.75
C LEU A 132 -20.47 -4.82 11.66
N THR A 133 -20.89 -3.62 12.04
CA THR A 133 -20.85 -2.46 11.15
C THR A 133 -19.46 -1.84 11.10
N GLU A 134 -19.20 -1.04 10.07
CA GLU A 134 -17.92 -0.33 9.95
C GLU A 134 -17.68 0.63 11.13
N GLU A 135 -18.72 1.27 11.61
CA GLU A 135 -18.65 2.15 12.78
C GLU A 135 -18.24 1.39 14.05
N GLU A 136 -18.79 0.21 14.29
CA GLU A 136 -18.44 -0.65 15.43
C GLU A 136 -16.98 -1.12 15.35
N VAL A 137 -16.52 -1.53 14.17
CA VAL A 137 -15.13 -1.94 13.95
C VAL A 137 -14.20 -0.76 14.17
N ARG A 138 -14.49 0.41 13.60
CA ARG A 138 -13.73 1.66 13.79
C ARG A 138 -13.62 2.01 15.27
N HIS A 139 -14.72 2.05 15.98
CA HIS A 139 -14.73 2.39 17.39
C HIS A 139 -13.92 1.41 18.26
N ARG A 140 -13.99 0.11 17.93
CA ARG A 140 -13.16 -0.91 18.58
C ARG A 140 -11.67 -0.68 18.34
N MET A 141 -11.27 -0.37 17.11
CA MET A 141 -9.87 -0.17 16.75
C MET A 141 -9.32 1.15 17.31
N GLU A 142 -10.09 2.21 17.32
CA GLU A 142 -9.72 3.48 17.95
C GLU A 142 -9.40 3.29 19.43
N ARG A 143 -10.26 2.61 20.19
CA ARG A 143 -10.00 2.28 21.60
C ARG A 143 -8.76 1.43 21.77
N TYR A 144 -8.54 0.44 20.88
CA TYR A 144 -7.35 -0.41 20.91
C TYR A 144 -6.07 0.42 20.70
N PHE A 145 -5.99 1.22 19.65
CA PHE A 145 -4.83 2.06 19.38
C PHE A 145 -4.60 3.13 20.47
N GLN A 146 -5.67 3.68 21.01
CA GLN A 146 -5.56 4.59 22.15
C GLN A 146 -4.97 3.91 23.39
N SER A 147 -5.37 2.68 23.69
CA SER A 147 -4.82 1.90 24.81
C SER A 147 -3.31 1.64 24.67
N LEU A 148 -2.82 1.45 23.44
CA LEU A 148 -1.39 1.30 23.17
C LEU A 148 -0.62 2.59 23.43
N ARG A 149 -1.22 3.74 23.12
CA ARG A 149 -0.59 5.07 23.34
C ARG A 149 -0.51 5.43 24.82
N THR A 150 -1.48 5.05 25.62
CA THR A 150 -1.56 5.38 27.06
C THR A 150 -0.84 4.36 27.94
N GLY A 151 -0.29 3.28 27.40
CA GLY A 151 0.38 2.23 28.18
C GLY A 151 -0.55 1.46 29.12
N SER A 152 -1.86 1.58 28.93
CA SER A 152 -2.86 0.85 29.69
C SER A 152 -2.73 -0.65 29.40
N LYS A 153 -2.17 -1.40 30.33
CA LYS A 153 -2.12 -2.87 30.24
C LYS A 153 -3.54 -3.39 30.11
N ARG A 154 -3.82 -4.17 29.07
CA ARG A 154 -5.00 -5.03 29.05
C ARG A 154 -4.92 -5.91 30.30
N SER A 155 -5.86 -5.77 31.23
CA SER A 155 -6.12 -6.84 32.17
C SER A 155 -6.48 -8.06 31.30
N GLN A 156 -5.63 -9.08 31.36
CA GLN A 156 -5.98 -10.42 30.91
C GLN A 156 -7.06 -10.90 31.86
N THR A 157 -8.32 -10.64 31.52
CA THR A 157 -9.42 -11.45 32.04
C THR A 157 -9.47 -12.63 31.10
N GLY A 158 -8.90 -13.72 31.63
CA GLY A 158 -8.98 -15.06 31.08
C GLY A 158 -10.41 -15.60 31.12
N GLU A 159 -10.50 -16.70 30.46
CA GLU A 159 -11.54 -17.69 30.29
C GLU A 159 -12.52 -17.44 29.16
#